data_e082883466d7fc247c90fb61618e0587
#
_entry.id   e082883466d7fc247c90fb61618e0587
#
_cell.length_a   1.000
_cell.length_b   1.000
_cell.length_c   1.000
_cell.angle_alpha   90.00
_cell.angle_beta   90.00
_cell.angle_gamma   90.00
#
_symmetry.space_group_name_H-M   'P 1'
#
loop_
_entity.id
_entity.type
_entity.pdbx_description
1 polymer ?
#
loop_
_entity_poly.entity_id
_entity_poly.type
_entity_poly.pdbx_seq_one_letter_code
_entity_poly.pdbx_strand_id
1 'polypeptide(L)'
;KFDALQKKVVAKTTVTLTTKGADGKRAVRSAETNLGDLCADAYRVLLGADVAFVNGGGVRADINAGDITYGDIINVHPFGNSACLVEVTGQQIKDALELGSAAYPGESGGFLQVSGLTYTINADIPSSVVKNDKSEFVKVDGAYRVSDIMVGGQPLDVNKTYTLASHNYMLKDAGDGYTMFGTKNVKVLQDEVMIDNQVLINYIVEKLGGVVGAEYAAPQGRITIKTAASDVPTNESDKV
;
A
#
# COMPACT_ATOMS: atom_id res chain seq x y z
N LYS A 1 17.65 -27.64 -8.94
CA LYS A 1 17.31 -26.51 -9.86
C LYS A 1 16.54 -25.39 -9.15
N PHE A 2 15.57 -25.71 -8.30
CA PHE A 2 14.77 -24.71 -7.57
C PHE A 2 15.62 -23.91 -6.58
N ASP A 3 16.45 -24.56 -5.78
CA ASP A 3 17.34 -23.90 -4.81
C ASP A 3 18.35 -22.95 -5.47
N ALA A 4 18.86 -23.32 -6.67
CA ALA A 4 19.79 -22.47 -7.40
C ALA A 4 19.12 -21.19 -7.91
N LEU A 5 17.84 -21.28 -8.33
CA LEU A 5 17.08 -20.11 -8.78
C LEU A 5 16.78 -19.16 -7.61
N GLN A 6 16.41 -19.68 -6.45
CA GLN A 6 16.16 -18.86 -5.26
C GLN A 6 17.37 -18.07 -4.79
N LYS A 7 18.57 -18.62 -4.95
CA LYS A 7 19.82 -17.97 -4.57
C LYS A 7 20.35 -16.95 -5.59
N LYS A 8 19.71 -16.87 -6.77
CA LYS A 8 20.13 -15.96 -7.82
C LYS A 8 19.95 -14.51 -7.35
N VAL A 9 21.02 -13.74 -7.36
CA VAL A 9 20.98 -12.30 -7.09
C VAL A 9 20.34 -11.61 -8.28
N VAL A 10 19.30 -10.82 -8.02
CA VAL A 10 18.53 -10.09 -9.03
C VAL A 10 18.72 -8.57 -8.95
N ALA A 11 19.10 -8.07 -7.77
CA ALA A 11 19.28 -6.66 -7.50
C ALA A 11 20.07 -6.46 -6.19
N LYS A 12 20.19 -5.22 -5.75
CA LYS A 12 20.81 -4.83 -4.48
C LYS A 12 19.98 -3.79 -3.76
N THR A 13 20.16 -3.68 -2.46
CA THR A 13 19.63 -2.58 -1.65
C THR A 13 20.68 -2.06 -0.69
N THR A 14 20.82 -0.74 -0.59
CA THR A 14 21.72 -0.09 0.38
C THR A 14 21.04 0.09 1.74
N VAL A 15 19.75 -0.16 1.84
CA VAL A 15 18.95 0.02 3.05
C VAL A 15 18.19 -1.26 3.36
N THR A 16 17.88 -1.49 4.63
CA THR A 16 16.98 -2.57 5.03
C THR A 16 15.55 -2.21 4.62
N LEU A 17 14.88 -3.11 3.90
CA LEU A 17 13.49 -2.99 3.50
C LEU A 17 12.65 -3.82 4.46
N THR A 18 11.77 -3.19 5.23
CA THR A 18 11.16 -3.83 6.38
C THR A 18 9.63 -3.73 6.39
N THR A 19 9.00 -4.72 6.98
CA THR A 19 7.58 -4.77 7.34
C THR A 19 7.31 -4.25 8.75
N LYS A 20 8.39 -3.82 9.46
CA LYS A 20 8.37 -3.46 10.88
C LYS A 20 8.50 -1.96 11.08
N GLY A 21 8.01 -1.48 12.23
CA GLY A 21 8.24 -0.13 12.71
C GLY A 21 9.56 0.01 13.46
N ALA A 22 9.82 1.23 13.95
CA ALA A 22 11.04 1.55 14.71
C ALA A 22 11.15 0.73 16.03
N ASP A 23 10.03 0.25 16.56
CA ASP A 23 9.95 -0.62 17.75
C ASP A 23 10.28 -2.09 17.45
N GLY A 24 10.56 -2.45 16.21
CA GLY A 24 10.83 -3.80 15.76
C GLY A 24 9.60 -4.69 15.63
N LYS A 25 8.39 -4.16 15.86
CA LYS A 25 7.14 -4.90 15.69
C LYS A 25 6.58 -4.72 14.29
N ARG A 26 5.79 -5.71 13.83
CA ARG A 26 5.12 -5.60 12.53
C ARG A 26 4.29 -4.33 12.45
N ALA A 27 4.47 -3.55 11.40
CA ALA A 27 3.79 -2.29 11.16
C ALA A 27 3.02 -2.27 9.82
N VAL A 28 3.40 -3.10 8.86
CA VAL A 28 2.86 -3.08 7.49
C VAL A 28 1.34 -3.30 7.42
N ARG A 29 0.73 -3.82 8.48
CA ARG A 29 -0.72 -4.03 8.61
C ARG A 29 -1.43 -2.95 9.42
N SER A 30 -0.74 -1.88 9.80
CA SER A 30 -1.31 -0.76 10.58
C SER A 30 -0.65 0.59 10.33
N ALA A 31 0.45 0.65 9.57
CA ALA A 31 1.19 1.88 9.29
C ALA A 31 1.96 1.76 7.97
N GLU A 32 2.44 2.89 7.48
CA GLU A 32 3.36 2.94 6.34
C GLU A 32 4.69 2.27 6.68
N THR A 33 5.23 1.48 5.73
CA THR A 33 6.58 0.94 5.80
C THR A 33 7.33 1.26 4.52
N ASN A 34 8.67 1.32 4.59
CA ASN A 34 9.48 1.57 3.40
C ASN A 34 9.33 0.45 2.35
N LEU A 35 9.24 -0.80 2.77
CA LEU A 35 8.99 -1.92 1.85
C LEU A 35 7.59 -1.84 1.23
N GLY A 36 6.59 -1.41 2.00
CA GLY A 36 5.25 -1.14 1.48
C GLY A 36 5.24 -0.05 0.42
N ASP A 37 5.98 1.03 0.65
CA ASP A 37 6.17 2.11 -0.31
C ASP A 37 6.80 1.59 -1.62
N LEU A 38 7.87 0.81 -1.51
CA LEU A 38 8.55 0.21 -2.66
C LEU A 38 7.62 -0.70 -3.47
N CYS A 39 6.88 -1.57 -2.79
CA CYS A 39 5.94 -2.48 -3.45
C CYS A 39 4.83 -1.73 -4.20
N ALA A 40 4.26 -0.71 -3.58
CA ALA A 40 3.22 0.10 -4.21
C ALA A 40 3.77 0.92 -5.40
N ASP A 41 4.96 1.49 -5.27
CA ASP A 41 5.62 2.19 -6.38
C ASP A 41 5.86 1.27 -7.58
N ALA A 42 6.23 0.03 -7.34
CA ALA A 42 6.45 -0.95 -8.39
C ALA A 42 5.20 -1.14 -9.27
N TYR A 43 4.04 -1.33 -8.65
CA TYR A 43 2.76 -1.42 -9.38
C TYR A 43 2.43 -0.14 -10.13
N ARG A 44 2.50 1.01 -9.45
CA ARG A 44 2.11 2.29 -10.04
C ARG A 44 2.97 2.65 -11.24
N VAL A 45 4.28 2.56 -11.09
CA VAL A 45 5.23 2.98 -12.13
C VAL A 45 5.21 2.03 -13.31
N LEU A 46 5.22 0.71 -13.10
CA LEU A 46 5.24 -0.24 -14.21
C LEU A 46 3.95 -0.26 -15.00
N LEU A 47 2.80 -0.06 -14.37
CA LEU A 47 1.52 -0.05 -15.06
C LEU A 47 1.08 1.36 -15.51
N GLY A 48 1.82 2.40 -15.14
CA GLY A 48 1.51 3.78 -15.53
C GLY A 48 0.24 4.33 -14.89
N ALA A 49 -0.02 3.97 -13.62
CA ALA A 49 -1.22 4.37 -12.90
C ALA A 49 -1.08 5.73 -12.21
N ASP A 50 -2.21 6.37 -11.93
CA ASP A 50 -2.27 7.54 -11.03
C ASP A 50 -1.97 7.13 -9.58
N VAL A 51 -2.52 5.98 -9.16
CA VAL A 51 -2.47 5.45 -7.79
C VAL A 51 -2.19 3.96 -7.83
N ALA A 52 -1.49 3.46 -6.82
CA ALA A 52 -1.42 2.02 -6.57
C ALA A 52 -1.67 1.69 -5.11
N PHE A 53 -2.25 0.52 -4.88
CA PHE A 53 -2.47 -0.07 -3.56
C PHE A 53 -1.79 -1.44 -3.46
N VAL A 54 -1.21 -1.70 -2.29
CA VAL A 54 -0.78 -3.05 -1.90
C VAL A 54 -1.28 -3.30 -0.48
N ASN A 55 -2.01 -4.38 -0.27
CA ASN A 55 -2.47 -4.76 1.06
C ASN A 55 -1.30 -5.21 1.93
N GLY A 56 -1.28 -4.79 3.20
CA GLY A 56 -0.22 -5.14 4.13
C GLY A 56 -0.03 -6.64 4.31
N GLY A 57 -1.11 -7.41 4.23
CA GLY A 57 -1.08 -8.87 4.25
C GLY A 57 -0.39 -9.52 3.05
N GLY A 58 -0.14 -8.77 1.98
CA GLY A 58 0.58 -9.20 0.78
C GLY A 58 2.08 -8.89 0.81
N VAL A 59 2.59 -8.26 1.87
CA VAL A 59 4.01 -7.92 2.06
C VAL A 59 4.54 -8.73 3.24
N ARG A 60 5.20 -9.87 2.97
CA ARG A 60 5.33 -10.98 3.93
C ARG A 60 6.70 -11.15 4.57
N ALA A 61 7.73 -10.49 4.07
CA ALA A 61 9.09 -10.66 4.57
C ALA A 61 9.91 -9.38 4.39
N ASP A 62 10.88 -9.18 5.27
CA ASP A 62 11.88 -8.12 5.14
C ASP A 62 12.96 -8.53 4.12
N ILE A 63 13.65 -7.54 3.59
CA ILE A 63 14.88 -7.71 2.80
C ILE A 63 16.01 -6.94 3.48
N ASN A 64 17.06 -7.64 3.89
CA ASN A 64 18.23 -7.00 4.50
C ASN A 64 19.03 -6.21 3.45
N ALA A 65 19.74 -5.17 3.90
CA ALA A 65 20.70 -4.46 3.07
C ALA A 65 21.75 -5.43 2.50
N GLY A 66 22.12 -5.23 1.24
CA GLY A 66 23.03 -6.10 0.50
C GLY A 66 22.40 -6.64 -0.77
N ASP A 67 22.78 -7.84 -1.16
CA ASP A 67 22.23 -8.53 -2.31
C ASP A 67 20.76 -8.89 -2.10
N ILE A 68 19.95 -8.69 -3.13
CA ILE A 68 18.55 -9.15 -3.19
C ILE A 68 18.52 -10.39 -4.08
N THR A 69 18.11 -11.51 -3.52
CA THR A 69 17.94 -12.75 -4.28
C THR A 69 16.50 -12.89 -4.81
N TYR A 70 16.34 -13.73 -5.82
CA TYR A 70 15.01 -14.10 -6.31
C TYR A 70 14.13 -14.66 -5.18
N GLY A 71 14.72 -15.48 -4.28
CA GLY A 71 14.04 -16.02 -3.11
C GLY A 71 13.55 -14.94 -2.14
N ASP A 72 14.34 -13.87 -1.94
CA ASP A 72 13.91 -12.73 -1.11
C ASP A 72 12.63 -12.10 -1.68
N ILE A 73 12.59 -11.90 -2.99
CA ILE A 73 11.41 -11.33 -3.67
C ILE A 73 10.19 -12.24 -3.54
N ILE A 74 10.36 -13.56 -3.76
CA ILE A 74 9.28 -14.54 -3.58
C ILE A 74 8.75 -14.53 -2.15
N ASN A 75 9.63 -14.39 -1.15
CA ASN A 75 9.22 -14.32 0.25
C ASN A 75 8.41 -13.05 0.56
N VAL A 76 8.68 -11.94 -0.12
CA VAL A 76 7.85 -10.73 -0.01
C VAL A 76 6.46 -10.96 -0.60
N HIS A 77 6.38 -11.52 -1.80
CA HIS A 77 5.14 -11.79 -2.54
C HIS A 77 4.98 -13.28 -2.88
N PRO A 78 4.57 -14.12 -1.91
CA PRO A 78 4.55 -15.56 -2.12
C PRO A 78 3.27 -16.08 -2.79
N PHE A 79 2.23 -15.25 -2.99
CA PHE A 79 0.91 -15.72 -3.40
C PHE A 79 0.74 -15.92 -4.91
N GLY A 80 1.64 -15.36 -5.73
CA GLY A 80 1.55 -15.50 -7.18
C GLY A 80 0.37 -14.74 -7.79
N ASN A 81 0.00 -13.60 -7.21
CA ASN A 81 -1.00 -12.70 -7.78
C ASN A 81 -0.47 -12.02 -9.04
N SER A 82 -1.37 -11.52 -9.87
CA SER A 82 -1.03 -10.83 -11.12
C SER A 82 -1.45 -9.37 -11.10
N ALA A 83 -0.59 -8.51 -11.67
CA ALA A 83 -0.81 -7.07 -11.73
C ALA A 83 -1.92 -6.70 -12.70
N CYS A 84 -2.80 -5.82 -12.25
CA CYS A 84 -3.91 -5.25 -13.01
C CYS A 84 -3.90 -3.73 -12.93
N LEU A 85 -4.35 -3.09 -14.00
CA LEU A 85 -4.68 -1.67 -14.04
C LEU A 85 -6.18 -1.53 -14.28
N VAL A 86 -6.85 -0.77 -13.42
CA VAL A 86 -8.28 -0.51 -13.53
C VAL A 86 -8.58 0.97 -13.48
N GLU A 87 -9.74 1.34 -13.98
CA GLU A 87 -10.31 2.67 -13.82
C GLU A 87 -11.34 2.64 -12.69
N VAL A 88 -11.21 3.58 -11.75
CA VAL A 88 -12.07 3.73 -10.58
C VAL A 88 -12.46 5.18 -10.37
N THR A 89 -13.51 5.41 -9.59
CA THR A 89 -13.87 6.76 -9.15
C THR A 89 -13.07 7.17 -7.90
N GLY A 90 -12.96 8.48 -7.66
CA GLY A 90 -12.39 8.98 -6.41
C GLY A 90 -13.17 8.50 -5.18
N GLN A 91 -14.49 8.30 -5.30
CA GLN A 91 -15.30 7.75 -4.21
C GLN A 91 -14.88 6.32 -3.86
N GLN A 92 -14.60 5.48 -4.86
CA GLN A 92 -14.10 4.12 -4.63
C GLN A 92 -12.74 4.13 -3.94
N ILE A 93 -11.84 5.05 -4.31
CA ILE A 93 -10.54 5.24 -3.64
C ILE A 93 -10.74 5.64 -2.17
N LYS A 94 -11.59 6.62 -1.90
CA LYS A 94 -11.89 7.09 -0.54
C LYS A 94 -12.45 5.97 0.33
N ASP A 95 -13.41 5.21 -0.18
CA ASP A 95 -14.01 4.08 0.53
C ASP A 95 -13.00 2.97 0.78
N ALA A 96 -12.09 2.71 -0.16
CA ALA A 96 -11.03 1.74 0.03
C ALA A 96 -10.07 2.15 1.15
N LEU A 97 -9.65 3.41 1.20
CA LEU A 97 -8.80 3.93 2.28
C LEU A 97 -9.50 3.84 3.65
N GLU A 98 -10.79 4.11 3.68
CA GLU A 98 -11.60 4.01 4.90
C GLU A 98 -11.70 2.55 5.38
N LEU A 99 -11.97 1.61 4.49
CA LEU A 99 -11.98 0.18 4.80
C LEU A 99 -10.61 -0.29 5.31
N GLY A 100 -9.53 0.08 4.62
CA GLY A 100 -8.17 -0.34 4.97
C GLY A 100 -7.71 0.16 6.34
N SER A 101 -8.20 1.32 6.78
CA SER A 101 -7.86 1.94 8.07
C SER A 101 -8.84 1.60 9.19
N ALA A 102 -9.90 0.84 8.92
CA ALA A 102 -11.00 0.63 9.86
C ALA A 102 -10.56 -0.02 11.18
N ALA A 103 -9.60 -0.92 11.13
CA ALA A 103 -9.09 -1.63 12.33
C ALA A 103 -8.06 -0.83 13.14
N TYR A 104 -7.49 0.24 12.58
CA TYR A 104 -6.46 1.02 13.26
C TYR A 104 -6.94 1.48 14.67
N PRO A 105 -6.12 1.33 15.74
CA PRO A 105 -4.69 0.96 15.78
C PRO A 105 -4.41 -0.55 15.69
N GLY A 106 -5.43 -1.39 15.60
CA GLY A 106 -5.25 -2.82 15.39
C GLY A 106 -4.74 -3.13 13.97
N GLU A 107 -4.23 -4.33 13.79
CA GLU A 107 -3.74 -4.83 12.51
C GLU A 107 -4.88 -5.30 11.61
N SER A 108 -4.68 -5.10 10.31
CA SER A 108 -5.53 -5.68 9.25
C SER A 108 -4.69 -6.10 8.07
N GLY A 109 -4.90 -7.31 7.57
CA GLY A 109 -4.28 -7.76 6.33
C GLY A 109 -4.66 -6.90 5.13
N GLY A 110 -5.80 -6.23 5.18
CA GLY A 110 -6.28 -5.30 4.17
C GLY A 110 -5.75 -3.87 4.30
N PHE A 111 -4.98 -3.55 5.34
CA PHE A 111 -4.38 -2.20 5.46
C PHE A 111 -3.57 -1.86 4.22
N LEU A 112 -3.80 -0.68 3.64
CA LEU A 112 -3.21 -0.31 2.35
C LEU A 112 -1.88 0.42 2.49
N GLN A 113 -0.86 -0.09 1.81
CA GLN A 113 0.33 0.65 1.41
C GLN A 113 0.01 1.34 0.08
N VAL A 114 0.45 2.58 -0.11
CA VAL A 114 -0.02 3.41 -1.22
C VAL A 114 1.13 4.01 -2.04
N SER A 115 0.86 4.29 -3.31
CA SER A 115 1.74 5.06 -4.19
C SER A 115 0.93 6.05 -5.03
N GLY A 116 1.49 7.21 -5.28
CA GLY A 116 0.82 8.29 -6.02
C GLY A 116 -0.25 9.02 -5.21
N LEU A 117 -0.41 8.68 -3.94
CA LEU A 117 -1.43 9.18 -3.05
C LEU A 117 -0.85 9.37 -1.64
N THR A 118 -1.30 10.41 -0.95
CA THR A 118 -1.07 10.62 0.48
C THR A 118 -2.39 10.81 1.19
N TYR A 119 -2.48 10.42 2.45
CA TYR A 119 -3.68 10.61 3.26
C TYR A 119 -3.40 10.59 4.75
N THR A 120 -4.37 11.04 5.51
CA THR A 120 -4.33 11.07 6.98
C THR A 120 -5.37 10.13 7.55
N ILE A 121 -4.98 9.36 8.58
CA ILE A 121 -5.90 8.60 9.43
C ILE A 121 -6.06 9.36 10.73
N ASN A 122 -7.27 9.82 11.02
CA ASN A 122 -7.61 10.46 12.30
C ASN A 122 -7.95 9.35 13.31
N ALA A 123 -6.97 8.99 14.13
CA ALA A 123 -7.04 7.84 15.01
C ALA A 123 -8.14 7.95 16.08
N ASP A 124 -8.50 9.17 16.46
CA ASP A 124 -9.54 9.45 17.48
C ASP A 124 -10.97 9.38 16.93
N ILE A 125 -11.13 9.29 15.60
CA ILE A 125 -12.43 9.06 14.97
C ILE A 125 -12.65 7.55 14.87
N PRO A 126 -13.70 7.00 15.48
CA PRO A 126 -13.99 5.57 15.34
C PRO A 126 -14.42 5.23 13.91
N SER A 127 -14.18 4.00 13.50
CA SER A 127 -14.63 3.54 12.17
C SER A 127 -16.16 3.49 12.09
N SER A 128 -16.68 4.02 10.98
CA SER A 128 -18.09 3.92 10.59
C SER A 128 -18.31 2.91 9.45
N VAL A 129 -17.30 2.08 9.14
CA VAL A 129 -17.42 1.03 8.12
C VAL A 129 -18.42 -0.04 8.56
N VAL A 130 -19.39 -0.31 7.71
CA VAL A 130 -20.34 -1.41 7.86
C VAL A 130 -19.90 -2.56 6.97
N LYS A 131 -19.80 -3.75 7.54
CA LYS A 131 -19.44 -4.99 6.85
C LYS A 131 -20.60 -5.99 6.90
N ASN A 132 -20.67 -6.86 5.89
CA ASN A 132 -21.60 -7.98 5.89
C ASN A 132 -21.05 -9.18 6.69
N ASP A 133 -21.80 -10.29 6.71
CA ASP A 133 -21.43 -11.52 7.44
C ASP A 133 -20.14 -12.17 6.94
N LYS A 134 -19.67 -11.81 5.74
CA LYS A 134 -18.42 -12.28 5.15
C LYS A 134 -17.25 -11.31 5.41
N SER A 135 -17.45 -10.32 6.27
CA SER A 135 -16.47 -9.26 6.54
C SER A 135 -16.14 -8.39 5.32
N GLU A 136 -17.06 -8.31 4.37
CA GLU A 136 -16.91 -7.48 3.17
C GLU A 136 -17.54 -6.10 3.39
N PHE A 137 -16.93 -5.07 2.79
CA PHE A 137 -17.42 -3.70 2.87
C PHE A 137 -18.84 -3.57 2.29
N VAL A 138 -19.70 -2.87 3.00
CA VAL A 138 -21.06 -2.51 2.55
C VAL A 138 -21.16 -1.01 2.30
N LYS A 139 -20.82 -0.21 3.31
CA LYS A 139 -20.87 1.27 3.26
C LYS A 139 -20.10 1.88 4.41
N VAL A 140 -19.92 3.19 4.34
CA VAL A 140 -19.56 4.02 5.50
C VAL A 140 -20.84 4.67 6.02
N ASP A 141 -21.18 4.42 7.28
CA ASP A 141 -22.41 4.90 7.93
C ASP A 141 -22.08 5.89 9.05
N GLY A 142 -21.51 7.01 8.68
CA GLY A 142 -21.07 8.06 9.60
C GLY A 142 -19.83 8.81 9.11
N ALA A 143 -19.07 9.35 10.05
CA ALA A 143 -17.87 10.11 9.73
C ALA A 143 -16.76 9.21 9.17
N TYR A 144 -16.06 9.70 8.15
CA TYR A 144 -14.81 9.10 7.67
C TYR A 144 -13.67 9.44 8.63
N ARG A 145 -12.83 8.48 8.95
CA ARG A 145 -11.60 8.71 9.70
C ARG A 145 -10.42 9.07 8.80
N VAL A 146 -10.50 8.80 7.50
CA VAL A 146 -9.50 9.26 6.53
C VAL A 146 -9.82 10.67 6.07
N SER A 147 -8.79 11.49 5.91
CA SER A 147 -8.88 12.88 5.43
C SER A 147 -7.62 13.26 4.67
N ASP A 148 -7.61 14.49 4.13
CA ASP A 148 -6.46 15.05 3.42
C ASP A 148 -5.91 14.10 2.35
N ILE A 149 -6.82 13.48 1.60
CA ILE A 149 -6.45 12.56 0.53
C ILE A 149 -5.98 13.38 -0.67
N MET A 150 -4.71 13.20 -1.05
CA MET A 150 -4.09 13.89 -2.18
C MET A 150 -3.66 12.86 -3.22
N VAL A 151 -3.94 13.10 -4.47
CA VAL A 151 -3.48 12.30 -5.61
C VAL A 151 -2.63 13.18 -6.51
N GLY A 152 -1.36 12.80 -6.70
CA GLY A 152 -0.44 13.60 -7.51
C GLY A 152 -0.26 15.04 -6.99
N GLY A 153 -0.38 15.23 -5.67
CA GLY A 153 -0.29 16.55 -5.03
C GLY A 153 -1.55 17.42 -5.13
N GLN A 154 -2.66 16.88 -5.65
CA GLN A 154 -3.95 17.57 -5.72
C GLN A 154 -4.99 16.88 -4.83
N PRO A 155 -5.92 17.63 -4.22
CA PRO A 155 -7.01 17.03 -3.46
C PRO A 155 -7.79 16.00 -4.29
N LEU A 156 -8.11 14.85 -3.68
CA LEU A 156 -8.95 13.84 -4.32
C LEU A 156 -10.32 14.43 -4.68
N ASP A 157 -10.71 14.27 -5.93
CA ASP A 157 -12.06 14.56 -6.40
C ASP A 157 -12.86 13.24 -6.45
N VAL A 158 -13.85 13.09 -5.59
CA VAL A 158 -14.65 11.87 -5.48
C VAL A 158 -15.43 11.54 -6.75
N ASN A 159 -15.71 12.55 -7.59
CA ASN A 159 -16.45 12.40 -8.84
C ASN A 159 -15.54 12.16 -10.06
N LYS A 160 -14.24 12.33 -9.90
CA LYS A 160 -13.27 12.11 -10.96
C LYS A 160 -12.93 10.63 -11.10
N THR A 161 -12.55 10.22 -12.29
CA THR A 161 -12.00 8.92 -12.59
C THR A 161 -10.48 8.92 -12.48
N TYR A 162 -9.93 7.90 -11.85
CA TYR A 162 -8.50 7.66 -11.68
C TYR A 162 -8.12 6.28 -12.17
N THR A 163 -6.88 6.10 -12.59
CA THR A 163 -6.31 4.77 -12.82
C THR A 163 -5.66 4.24 -11.55
N LEU A 164 -5.94 2.98 -11.23
CA LEU A 164 -5.47 2.29 -10.03
C LEU A 164 -4.79 0.99 -10.43
N ALA A 165 -3.56 0.80 -9.96
CA ALA A 165 -2.82 -0.44 -10.10
C ALA A 165 -2.79 -1.22 -8.78
N SER A 166 -2.97 -2.51 -8.86
CA SER A 166 -2.76 -3.48 -7.79
C SER A 166 -2.79 -4.89 -8.38
N HIS A 167 -2.94 -5.90 -7.54
CA HIS A 167 -3.08 -7.29 -7.99
C HIS A 167 -4.55 -7.70 -8.19
N ASN A 168 -4.74 -8.79 -8.93
CA ASN A 168 -6.04 -9.36 -9.27
C ASN A 168 -6.90 -9.70 -8.04
N TYR A 169 -6.27 -10.22 -6.98
CA TYR A 169 -6.96 -10.56 -5.74
C TYR A 169 -7.79 -9.39 -5.19
N MET A 170 -7.24 -8.17 -5.17
CA MET A 170 -7.96 -6.98 -4.72
C MET A 170 -8.88 -6.40 -5.78
N LEU A 171 -8.37 -6.21 -7.01
CA LEU A 171 -9.07 -5.42 -8.03
C LEU A 171 -10.12 -6.19 -8.80
N LYS A 172 -9.93 -7.50 -8.99
CA LYS A 172 -10.86 -8.35 -9.74
C LYS A 172 -11.75 -9.20 -8.84
N ASP A 173 -11.18 -9.73 -7.76
CA ASP A 173 -11.86 -10.67 -6.86
C ASP A 173 -12.41 -10.01 -5.60
N ALA A 174 -12.23 -8.70 -5.44
CA ALA A 174 -12.63 -7.94 -4.25
C ALA A 174 -12.05 -8.53 -2.94
N GLY A 175 -10.85 -9.08 -3.01
CA GLY A 175 -10.17 -9.68 -1.86
C GLY A 175 -10.00 -8.70 -0.70
N ASP A 176 -9.84 -9.22 0.51
CA ASP A 176 -9.79 -8.46 1.77
C ASP A 176 -11.05 -7.61 2.03
N GLY A 177 -12.17 -7.95 1.39
CA GLY A 177 -13.44 -7.26 1.59
C GLY A 177 -13.64 -5.99 0.77
N TYR A 178 -12.75 -5.72 -0.19
CA TYR A 178 -12.78 -4.53 -1.05
C TYR A 178 -13.87 -4.62 -2.14
N THR A 179 -15.13 -4.71 -1.75
CA THR A 179 -16.29 -4.89 -2.65
C THR A 179 -16.56 -3.67 -3.53
N MET A 180 -15.99 -2.48 -3.24
CA MET A 180 -16.03 -1.36 -4.17
C MET A 180 -15.23 -1.65 -5.45
N PHE A 181 -14.31 -2.62 -5.42
CA PHE A 181 -13.61 -3.17 -6.57
C PHE A 181 -14.31 -4.46 -7.04
N GLY A 182 -13.65 -5.25 -7.86
CA GLY A 182 -14.21 -6.41 -8.50
C GLY A 182 -14.63 -6.10 -9.95
N THR A 183 -14.66 -7.12 -10.80
CA THR A 183 -14.86 -6.95 -12.25
C THR A 183 -16.18 -6.28 -12.63
N LYS A 184 -17.17 -6.32 -11.75
CA LYS A 184 -18.46 -5.65 -11.95
C LYS A 184 -18.45 -4.15 -11.62
N ASN A 185 -17.50 -3.71 -10.81
CA ASN A 185 -17.45 -2.36 -10.25
C ASN A 185 -16.30 -1.51 -10.79
N VAL A 186 -15.39 -2.11 -11.53
CA VAL A 186 -14.24 -1.41 -12.12
C VAL A 186 -14.16 -1.68 -13.63
N LYS A 187 -13.50 -0.77 -14.35
CA LYS A 187 -13.14 -1.01 -15.75
C LYS A 187 -11.71 -1.50 -15.82
N VAL A 188 -11.51 -2.72 -16.26
CA VAL A 188 -10.18 -3.31 -16.41
C VAL A 188 -9.51 -2.74 -17.66
N LEU A 189 -8.34 -2.11 -17.49
CA LEU A 189 -7.55 -1.52 -18.58
C LEU A 189 -6.37 -2.42 -18.96
N GLN A 190 -5.71 -3.02 -17.96
CA GLN A 190 -4.66 -4.05 -18.15
C GLN A 190 -5.01 -5.23 -17.24
N ASP A 191 -5.13 -6.41 -17.83
CA ASP A 191 -5.60 -7.60 -17.14
C ASP A 191 -4.48 -8.61 -16.95
N GLU A 192 -4.08 -8.79 -15.69
CA GLU A 192 -3.11 -9.81 -15.25
C GLU A 192 -1.83 -9.86 -16.10
N VAL A 193 -1.24 -8.69 -16.31
CA VAL A 193 -0.12 -8.51 -17.27
C VAL A 193 1.23 -9.03 -16.76
N MET A 194 1.38 -9.23 -15.45
CA MET A 194 2.65 -9.65 -14.86
C MET A 194 2.43 -10.20 -13.46
N ILE A 195 3.14 -11.27 -13.09
CA ILE A 195 3.09 -11.82 -11.73
C ILE A 195 3.74 -10.85 -10.72
N ASP A 196 3.23 -10.81 -9.50
CA ASP A 196 3.58 -9.84 -8.45
C ASP A 196 5.08 -9.76 -8.12
N ASN A 197 5.74 -10.90 -8.00
CA ASN A 197 7.19 -10.92 -7.74
C ASN A 197 7.98 -10.33 -8.92
N GLN A 198 7.54 -10.55 -10.15
CA GLN A 198 8.19 -9.98 -11.32
C GLN A 198 7.95 -8.46 -11.42
N VAL A 199 6.80 -7.97 -10.97
CA VAL A 199 6.53 -6.52 -10.84
C VAL A 199 7.61 -5.86 -9.98
N LEU A 200 7.88 -6.42 -8.82
CA LEU A 200 8.88 -5.86 -7.90
C LEU A 200 10.30 -5.93 -8.47
N ILE A 201 10.69 -7.07 -9.06
CA ILE A 201 12.00 -7.22 -9.71
C ILE A 201 12.17 -6.23 -10.85
N ASN A 202 11.21 -6.15 -11.75
CA ASN A 202 11.30 -5.26 -12.93
C ASN A 202 11.37 -3.80 -12.52
N TYR A 203 10.61 -3.39 -11.51
CA TYR A 203 10.69 -2.02 -10.99
C TYR A 203 12.10 -1.70 -10.49
N ILE A 204 12.69 -2.56 -9.67
CA ILE A 204 14.04 -2.34 -9.14
C ILE A 204 15.07 -2.32 -10.26
N VAL A 205 15.01 -3.28 -11.17
CA VAL A 205 16.00 -3.42 -12.25
C VAL A 205 15.84 -2.33 -13.31
N GLU A 206 14.62 -2.11 -13.81
CA GLU A 206 14.39 -1.24 -14.97
C GLU A 206 14.23 0.24 -14.58
N LYS A 207 13.69 0.53 -13.41
CA LYS A 207 13.38 1.91 -12.98
C LYS A 207 14.36 2.46 -11.95
N LEU A 208 14.92 1.61 -11.09
CA LEU A 208 15.90 2.01 -10.08
C LEU A 208 17.35 1.66 -10.46
N GLY A 209 17.59 1.12 -11.66
CA GLY A 209 18.94 0.76 -12.10
C GLY A 209 19.55 -0.43 -11.36
N GLY A 210 18.73 -1.28 -10.77
CA GLY A 210 19.16 -2.49 -10.06
C GLY A 210 19.55 -2.29 -8.59
N VAL A 211 19.41 -1.07 -8.04
CA VAL A 211 19.75 -0.75 -6.65
C VAL A 211 18.63 0.05 -6.00
N VAL A 212 18.13 -0.45 -4.87
CA VAL A 212 17.23 0.32 -3.99
C VAL A 212 18.11 1.20 -3.10
N GLY A 213 17.93 2.50 -3.17
CA GLY A 213 18.77 3.50 -2.52
C GLY A 213 18.14 4.18 -1.31
N ALA A 214 18.74 5.30 -0.91
CA ALA A 214 18.41 6.05 0.30
C ALA A 214 16.98 6.61 0.31
N GLU A 215 16.34 6.77 -0.83
CA GLU A 215 14.93 7.20 -0.94
C GLU A 215 13.97 6.25 -0.22
N TYR A 216 14.36 4.99 -0.06
CA TYR A 216 13.61 3.99 0.70
C TYR A 216 14.20 3.66 2.08
N ALA A 217 15.04 4.53 2.63
CA ALA A 217 15.65 4.30 3.95
C ALA A 217 14.61 4.31 5.09
N ALA A 218 13.53 5.04 4.93
CA ALA A 218 12.43 5.18 5.88
C ALA A 218 11.10 5.37 5.14
N PRO A 219 9.95 5.23 5.83
CA PRO A 219 8.64 5.63 5.26
C PRO A 219 8.69 7.08 4.76
N GLN A 220 8.02 7.35 3.64
CA GLN A 220 8.11 8.63 2.93
C GLN A 220 7.06 9.66 3.36
N GLY A 221 6.27 9.37 4.40
CA GLY A 221 5.24 10.28 4.91
C GLY A 221 3.96 10.27 4.07
N ARG A 222 3.67 9.17 3.40
CA ARG A 222 2.45 9.01 2.57
C ARG A 222 1.21 8.80 3.42
N ILE A 223 1.37 8.18 4.59
CA ILE A 223 0.29 7.87 5.53
C ILE A 223 0.59 8.57 6.85
N THR A 224 -0.20 9.59 7.17
CA THR A 224 -0.10 10.33 8.43
C THR A 224 -1.11 9.79 9.43
N ILE A 225 -0.67 9.48 10.62
CA ILE A 225 -1.55 9.14 11.75
C ILE A 225 -1.67 10.39 12.62
N LYS A 226 -2.91 10.87 12.78
CA LYS A 226 -3.21 12.06 13.56
C LYS A 226 -4.02 11.69 14.79
N THR A 227 -3.61 12.25 15.95
CA THR A 227 -4.33 12.13 17.22
C THR A 227 -4.58 13.54 17.78
N ALA A 228 -5.53 13.69 18.73
CA ALA A 228 -5.79 14.97 19.38
C ALA A 228 -4.54 15.53 20.09
N ALA A 229 -3.65 14.66 20.59
CA ALA A 229 -2.39 15.07 21.19
C ALA A 229 -1.40 15.69 20.20
N SER A 230 -1.52 15.39 18.90
CA SER A 230 -0.64 15.96 17.86
C SER A 230 -1.04 17.39 17.45
N ASP A 231 -2.22 17.86 17.87
CA ASP A 231 -2.73 19.19 17.59
C ASP A 231 -2.43 20.24 18.69
N VAL A 232 -1.79 19.81 19.79
CA VAL A 232 -1.38 20.75 20.86
C VAL A 232 -0.19 21.55 20.35
N PRO A 233 -0.31 22.88 20.19
CA PRO A 233 0.83 23.71 19.84
C PRO A 233 1.91 23.54 20.92
N THR A 234 3.12 23.20 20.53
CA THR A 234 4.25 23.29 21.44
C THR A 234 4.46 24.76 21.78
N ASN A 235 3.98 25.18 22.94
CA ASN A 235 4.30 26.49 23.47
C ASN A 235 5.82 26.53 23.71
N GLU A 236 6.54 27.32 22.90
CA GLU A 236 7.95 27.65 23.11
C GLU A 236 8.21 28.51 24.34
N SER A 237 7.36 28.49 25.37
CA SER A 237 7.46 29.39 26.52
C SER A 237 8.10 28.76 27.78
N ASP A 238 8.67 27.57 27.71
CA ASP A 238 9.37 26.97 28.84
C ASP A 238 10.91 26.93 28.64
N LYS A 239 11.49 27.99 28.08
CA LYS A 239 12.91 28.26 28.20
C LYS A 239 13.10 29.55 28.99
N VAL A 240 13.15 29.42 30.30
CA VAL A 240 13.80 30.36 31.21
C VAL A 240 14.77 29.60 32.11
#